data_3290b7cebe5f817c48de8a1cb2dc5095
#
_entry.id   3290b7cebe5f817c48de8a1cb2dc5095
#
_cell.length_a   1.000
_cell.length_b   1.000
_cell.length_c   1.000
_cell.angle_alpha   90.00
_cell.angle_beta   90.00
_cell.angle_gamma   90.00
#
_symmetry.space_group_name_H-M   'P 1'
#
loop_
_entity.id
_entity.type
_entity.pdbx_description
1 polymer ?
#
loop_
_entity_poly.entity_id
_entity_poly.type
_entity_poly.pdbx_seq_one_letter_code
_entity_poly.pdbx_strand_id
1 'polypeptide(L)'
;MNNILDHSLIGQRYFFPRKGFFADPFWVEVDGARLACSYHEINPGAKTLVHFHGNGEIVDDWRGDFVTLINQMGCNCLLAELRGYGQSSGQVQLGKMISDVAPTIEALKCKEQDLIFFGRSVGAIFALEAAARFPNAAGLVLESAIADVLERLLLRVHPDELNIDLSTLRNVVDQQLNHQKKIALFKGDVLVLHSVNDGLVDVSHGKRLYDWAPERKTIKLFDQGDHNSIMMLNAEEYFACLENFIRSLD
;
A
#
# COMPACT_ATOMS: atom_id res chain seq x y z
N MET A 1 -4.34 25.72 7.56
CA MET A 1 -4.44 24.85 8.77
C MET A 1 -3.57 23.64 8.53
N ASN A 2 -2.78 23.22 9.50
CA ASN A 2 -2.01 21.98 9.35
C ASN A 2 -2.96 20.79 9.30
N ASN A 3 -2.69 19.83 8.39
CA ASN A 3 -3.47 18.59 8.31
C ASN A 3 -3.30 17.81 9.62
N ILE A 4 -4.40 17.43 10.27
CA ILE A 4 -4.37 16.70 11.54
C ILE A 4 -3.66 15.35 11.40
N LEU A 5 -3.72 14.71 10.22
CA LEU A 5 -3.02 13.47 9.93
C LEU A 5 -1.50 13.63 9.93
N ASP A 6 -0.99 14.87 9.88
CA ASP A 6 0.44 15.19 9.98
C ASP A 6 0.90 15.46 11.42
N HIS A 7 0.02 15.30 12.40
CA HIS A 7 0.38 15.47 13.81
C HIS A 7 1.49 14.47 14.20
N SER A 8 2.51 14.98 14.89
CA SER A 8 3.71 14.20 15.23
C SER A 8 3.43 12.92 16.01
N LEU A 9 2.42 12.90 16.88
CA LEU A 9 2.02 11.70 17.63
C LEU A 9 1.52 10.58 16.72
N ILE A 10 0.82 10.90 15.62
CA ILE A 10 0.40 9.89 14.63
C ILE A 10 1.65 9.29 13.98
N GLY A 11 2.58 10.12 13.50
CA GLY A 11 3.83 9.65 12.92
C GLY A 11 4.65 8.78 13.88
N GLN A 12 4.75 9.18 15.14
CA GLN A 12 5.58 8.50 16.14
C GLN A 12 4.99 7.19 16.66
N ARG A 13 3.66 7.09 16.78
CA ARG A 13 3.00 5.92 17.39
C ARG A 13 2.42 4.94 16.40
N TYR A 14 2.12 5.39 15.19
CA TYR A 14 1.49 4.56 14.17
C TYR A 14 2.49 4.01 13.16
N PHE A 15 3.60 4.69 12.91
CA PHE A 15 4.62 4.30 11.94
C PHE A 15 5.95 3.94 12.62
N PHE A 16 6.67 2.98 12.04
CA PHE A 16 7.94 2.48 12.58
C PHE A 16 9.05 2.56 11.52
N PRO A 17 9.50 3.77 11.16
CA PRO A 17 10.49 3.94 10.11
C PRO A 17 11.82 3.30 10.49
N ARG A 18 12.39 2.53 9.56
CA ARG A 18 13.75 2.01 9.64
C ARG A 18 14.64 2.74 8.64
N LYS A 19 15.93 2.78 8.91
CA LYS A 19 16.92 3.22 7.94
C LYS A 19 17.50 2.01 7.20
N GLY A 20 17.77 2.16 5.93
CA GLY A 20 18.36 1.18 5.06
C GLY A 20 19.08 1.89 3.91
N PHE A 21 19.96 1.18 3.23
CA PHE A 21 20.75 1.75 2.14
C PHE A 21 20.90 0.73 1.02
N PHE A 22 20.67 1.16 -0.21
CA PHE A 22 20.99 0.41 -1.42
C PHE A 22 21.53 1.34 -2.50
N ALA A 23 22.28 0.80 -3.44
CA ALA A 23 22.84 1.57 -4.54
C ALA A 23 21.77 1.97 -5.55
N ASP A 24 21.96 3.13 -6.19
CA ASP A 24 21.18 3.62 -7.34
C ASP A 24 19.67 3.66 -7.15
N PRO A 25 19.14 4.37 -6.11
CA PRO A 25 17.70 4.55 -5.95
C PRO A 25 17.06 5.27 -7.14
N PHE A 26 15.86 4.83 -7.49
CA PHE A 26 14.95 5.59 -8.33
C PHE A 26 14.36 6.74 -7.50
N TRP A 27 14.97 7.90 -7.62
CA TRP A 27 14.60 9.05 -6.81
C TRP A 27 13.33 9.73 -7.31
N VAL A 28 12.39 9.93 -6.40
CA VAL A 28 11.16 10.69 -6.65
C VAL A 28 11.14 11.95 -5.79
N GLU A 29 11.06 13.11 -6.42
CA GLU A 29 10.91 14.40 -5.74
C GLU A 29 9.45 14.62 -5.37
N VAL A 30 9.19 14.94 -4.10
CA VAL A 30 7.86 15.24 -3.57
C VAL A 30 7.90 16.50 -2.71
N ASP A 31 6.74 17.02 -2.28
CA ASP A 31 6.70 18.24 -1.46
C ASP A 31 7.49 18.08 -0.15
N GLY A 32 8.62 18.78 -0.07
CA GLY A 32 9.51 18.82 1.09
C GLY A 32 10.24 17.52 1.40
N ALA A 33 10.33 16.57 0.44
CA ALA A 33 11.11 15.36 0.60
C ALA A 33 11.54 14.75 -0.74
N ARG A 34 12.43 13.75 -0.66
CA ARG A 34 12.89 12.94 -1.78
C ARG A 34 12.81 11.47 -1.37
N LEU A 35 12.09 10.68 -2.16
CA LEU A 35 11.83 9.27 -1.88
C LEU A 35 12.81 8.37 -2.62
N ALA A 36 13.39 7.40 -1.91
CA ALA A 36 14.37 6.44 -2.44
C ALA A 36 13.67 5.15 -2.88
N CYS A 37 12.92 5.20 -3.96
CA CYS A 37 12.25 4.04 -4.55
C CYS A 37 13.22 3.12 -5.29
N SER A 38 12.77 1.91 -5.67
CA SER A 38 13.54 1.01 -6.52
C SER A 38 12.69 0.58 -7.71
N TYR A 39 13.14 0.88 -8.93
CA TYR A 39 12.42 0.54 -10.16
C TYR A 39 13.19 -0.51 -10.96
N HIS A 40 12.51 -1.59 -11.30
CA HIS A 40 13.04 -2.72 -12.05
C HIS A 40 12.22 -2.91 -13.32
N GLU A 41 12.73 -2.39 -14.42
CA GLU A 41 12.11 -2.48 -15.74
C GLU A 41 12.67 -3.68 -16.50
N ILE A 42 11.80 -4.57 -16.96
CA ILE A 42 12.14 -5.69 -17.86
C ILE A 42 11.74 -5.39 -19.29
N ASN A 43 10.67 -4.62 -19.49
CA ASN A 43 10.14 -4.25 -20.80
C ASN A 43 9.30 -2.97 -20.68
N PRO A 44 9.60 -1.92 -21.46
CA PRO A 44 8.83 -0.67 -21.44
C PRO A 44 7.32 -0.84 -21.74
N GLY A 45 6.94 -1.93 -22.44
CA GLY A 45 5.53 -2.22 -22.75
C GLY A 45 4.82 -3.13 -21.75
N ALA A 46 5.52 -3.62 -20.72
CA ALA A 46 4.93 -4.49 -19.71
C ALA A 46 4.13 -3.67 -18.68
N LYS A 47 3.13 -4.31 -18.06
CA LYS A 47 2.46 -3.74 -16.88
C LYS A 47 3.47 -3.51 -15.77
N THR A 48 3.23 -2.51 -14.94
CA THR A 48 4.10 -2.16 -13.81
C THR A 48 3.36 -2.37 -12.50
N LEU A 49 3.87 -3.29 -11.67
CA LEU A 49 3.40 -3.46 -10.30
C LEU A 49 4.08 -2.42 -9.41
N VAL A 50 3.27 -1.58 -8.76
CA VAL A 50 3.71 -0.58 -7.78
C VAL A 50 3.41 -1.12 -6.39
N HIS A 51 4.47 -1.48 -5.66
CA HIS A 51 4.37 -2.07 -4.32
C HIS A 51 4.57 -1.01 -3.23
N PHE A 52 3.61 -0.91 -2.32
CA PHE A 52 3.66 -0.15 -1.08
C PHE A 52 3.83 -1.11 0.10
N HIS A 53 4.97 -1.07 0.75
CA HIS A 53 5.36 -1.99 1.81
C HIS A 53 4.61 -1.77 3.13
N GLY A 54 4.71 -2.73 4.03
CA GLY A 54 4.13 -2.69 5.36
C GLY A 54 4.91 -1.81 6.34
N ASN A 55 4.34 -1.69 7.54
CA ASN A 55 4.94 -0.89 8.61
C ASN A 55 6.20 -1.56 9.17
N GLY A 56 7.27 -0.79 9.34
CA GLY A 56 8.56 -1.31 9.79
C GLY A 56 9.39 -2.00 8.70
N GLU A 57 8.87 -2.08 7.48
CA GLU A 57 9.59 -2.56 6.28
C GLU A 57 10.20 -1.38 5.53
N ILE A 58 11.12 -1.67 4.63
CA ILE A 58 11.73 -0.72 3.70
C ILE A 58 11.86 -1.36 2.32
N VAL A 59 12.04 -0.57 1.30
CA VAL A 59 12.23 -1.04 -0.08
C VAL A 59 13.32 -2.12 -0.19
N ASP A 60 14.41 -2.00 0.56
CA ASP A 60 15.51 -2.97 0.50
C ASP A 60 15.12 -4.39 0.93
N ASP A 61 14.13 -4.56 1.78
CA ASP A 61 13.60 -5.87 2.19
C ASP A 61 12.92 -6.61 1.00
N TRP A 62 12.50 -5.89 -0.03
CA TRP A 62 11.69 -6.41 -1.15
C TRP A 62 12.46 -6.53 -2.47
N ARG A 63 13.68 -6.00 -2.55
CA ARG A 63 14.48 -5.94 -3.79
C ARG A 63 15.01 -7.28 -4.28
N GLY A 64 14.93 -8.33 -3.48
CA GLY A 64 15.44 -9.67 -3.81
C GLY A 64 14.42 -10.53 -4.57
N ASP A 65 14.03 -11.61 -3.92
CA ASP A 65 13.19 -12.66 -4.53
C ASP A 65 11.83 -12.14 -4.99
N PHE A 66 11.24 -11.20 -4.25
CA PHE A 66 9.93 -10.63 -4.63
C PHE A 66 9.99 -9.97 -6.01
N VAL A 67 10.95 -9.07 -6.23
CA VAL A 67 11.13 -8.41 -7.54
C VAL A 67 11.40 -9.44 -8.64
N THR A 68 12.24 -10.43 -8.35
CA THR A 68 12.57 -11.50 -9.31
C THR A 68 11.31 -12.25 -9.74
N LEU A 69 10.43 -12.61 -8.79
CA LEU A 69 9.18 -13.30 -9.07
C LEU A 69 8.19 -12.44 -9.86
N ILE A 70 8.05 -11.16 -9.49
CA ILE A 70 7.20 -10.21 -10.24
C ILE A 70 7.69 -10.05 -11.69
N ASN A 71 8.99 -9.95 -11.89
CA ASN A 71 9.58 -9.85 -13.23
C ASN A 71 9.38 -11.14 -14.04
N GLN A 72 9.45 -12.32 -13.40
CA GLN A 72 9.13 -13.61 -14.04
C GLN A 72 7.65 -13.74 -14.44
N MET A 73 6.75 -13.05 -13.74
CA MET A 73 5.34 -12.95 -14.12
C MET A 73 5.10 -11.97 -15.30
N GLY A 74 6.18 -11.34 -15.82
CA GLY A 74 6.10 -10.45 -16.98
C GLY A 74 5.83 -8.98 -16.63
N CYS A 75 5.92 -8.57 -15.37
CA CYS A 75 5.70 -7.20 -14.94
C CYS A 75 7.01 -6.48 -14.61
N ASN A 76 7.06 -5.19 -14.92
CA ASN A 76 7.98 -4.26 -14.28
C ASN A 76 7.60 -4.11 -12.80
N CYS A 77 8.53 -3.74 -11.93
CA CYS A 77 8.26 -3.58 -10.51
C CYS A 77 8.80 -2.25 -9.98
N LEU A 78 7.94 -1.40 -9.45
CA LEU A 78 8.32 -0.26 -8.61
C LEU A 78 8.07 -0.61 -7.15
N LEU A 79 9.12 -0.61 -6.35
CA LEU A 79 9.03 -0.63 -4.91
C LEU A 79 9.02 0.83 -4.42
N ALA A 80 7.88 1.29 -3.91
CA ALA A 80 7.68 2.65 -3.46
C ALA A 80 8.15 2.80 -2.01
N GLU A 81 9.19 3.62 -1.79
CA GLU A 81 9.65 3.93 -0.45
C GLU A 81 8.82 5.05 0.17
N LEU A 82 8.57 4.97 1.46
CA LEU A 82 7.80 5.94 2.18
C LEU A 82 8.69 7.09 2.70
N ARG A 83 8.09 8.27 2.84
CA ARG A 83 8.71 9.45 3.45
C ARG A 83 9.26 9.10 4.84
N GLY A 84 10.54 9.38 5.09
CA GLY A 84 11.22 9.12 6.35
C GLY A 84 11.70 7.68 6.55
N TYR A 85 11.35 6.73 5.65
CA TYR A 85 11.83 5.35 5.64
C TYR A 85 13.07 5.18 4.74
N GLY A 86 13.79 4.10 4.93
CA GLY A 86 14.97 3.77 4.12
C GLY A 86 15.95 4.93 3.99
N GLN A 87 16.28 5.28 2.75
CA GLN A 87 17.09 6.45 2.40
C GLN A 87 16.24 7.71 2.13
N SER A 88 14.92 7.59 2.14
CA SER A 88 14.04 8.74 1.92
C SER A 88 14.25 9.82 2.96
N SER A 89 14.17 11.07 2.53
CA SER A 89 14.18 12.24 3.39
C SER A 89 12.79 12.58 3.94
N GLY A 90 12.70 13.68 4.68
CA GLY A 90 11.46 14.16 5.29
C GLY A 90 11.13 13.44 6.59
N GLN A 91 9.98 13.82 7.15
CA GLN A 91 9.43 13.23 8.37
C GLN A 91 8.19 12.42 8.06
N VAL A 92 7.95 11.38 8.85
CA VAL A 92 6.74 10.56 8.75
C VAL A 92 5.52 11.39 9.14
N GLN A 93 4.72 11.74 8.15
CA GLN A 93 3.50 12.54 8.26
C GLN A 93 2.44 11.94 7.34
N LEU A 94 1.40 11.32 7.92
CA LEU A 94 0.45 10.50 7.17
C LEU A 94 -0.23 11.28 6.02
N GLY A 95 -0.64 12.53 6.27
CA GLY A 95 -1.25 13.37 5.22
C GLY A 95 -0.30 13.65 4.06
N LYS A 96 0.98 13.94 4.36
CA LYS A 96 2.01 14.11 3.33
C LYS A 96 2.32 12.80 2.60
N MET A 97 2.42 11.68 3.33
CA MET A 97 2.64 10.37 2.72
C MET A 97 1.52 9.99 1.74
N ILE A 98 0.27 10.35 2.04
CA ILE A 98 -0.84 10.20 1.10
C ILE A 98 -0.64 11.08 -0.15
N SER A 99 -0.20 12.32 0.05
CA SER A 99 0.07 13.26 -1.06
C SER A 99 1.25 12.82 -1.93
N ASP A 100 2.20 12.05 -1.40
CA ASP A 100 3.36 11.53 -2.12
C ASP A 100 2.99 10.42 -3.14
N VAL A 101 1.83 9.79 -3.00
CA VAL A 101 1.43 8.65 -3.84
C VAL A 101 1.35 9.02 -5.32
N ALA A 102 0.65 10.09 -5.66
CA ALA A 102 0.49 10.49 -7.06
C ALA A 102 1.82 10.86 -7.73
N PRO A 103 2.69 11.73 -7.17
CA PRO A 103 4.00 12.00 -7.74
C PRO A 103 4.88 10.74 -7.91
N THR A 104 4.78 9.78 -6.98
CA THR A 104 5.55 8.52 -7.07
C THR A 104 5.13 7.70 -8.29
N ILE A 105 3.84 7.63 -8.58
CA ILE A 105 3.32 6.89 -9.73
C ILE A 105 3.59 7.66 -11.04
N GLU A 106 3.39 8.97 -11.05
CA GLU A 106 3.62 9.84 -12.22
C GLU A 106 5.08 9.84 -12.68
N ALA A 107 6.03 9.63 -11.76
CA ALA A 107 7.45 9.51 -12.08
C ALA A 107 7.77 8.33 -13.02
N LEU A 108 6.94 7.29 -13.06
CA LEU A 108 7.07 6.13 -13.97
C LEU A 108 6.76 6.49 -15.44
N LYS A 109 5.95 7.51 -15.68
CA LYS A 109 5.45 7.89 -17.02
C LYS A 109 4.75 6.76 -17.77
N CYS A 110 4.19 5.79 -17.03
CA CYS A 110 3.38 4.70 -17.56
C CYS A 110 1.96 5.16 -17.86
N LYS A 111 1.27 4.42 -18.74
CA LYS A 111 -0.17 4.61 -18.90
C LYS A 111 -0.90 4.02 -17.70
N GLU A 112 -2.01 4.65 -17.31
CA GLU A 112 -2.79 4.23 -16.15
C GLU A 112 -3.22 2.75 -16.24
N GLN A 113 -3.69 2.31 -17.41
CA GLN A 113 -4.13 0.92 -17.66
C GLN A 113 -3.00 -0.12 -17.57
N ASP A 114 -1.75 0.30 -17.52
CA ASP A 114 -0.60 -0.60 -17.40
C ASP A 114 -0.14 -0.71 -15.92
N LEU A 115 -0.82 -0.04 -14.98
CA LEU A 115 -0.47 -0.03 -13.56
C LEU A 115 -1.23 -1.10 -12.78
N ILE A 116 -0.52 -1.75 -11.86
CA ILE A 116 -1.09 -2.65 -10.84
C ILE A 116 -0.61 -2.13 -9.48
N PHE A 117 -1.53 -1.79 -8.59
CA PHE A 117 -1.17 -1.34 -7.24
C PHE A 117 -1.18 -2.51 -6.28
N PHE A 118 -0.16 -2.61 -5.46
CA PHE A 118 -0.03 -3.62 -4.42
C PHE A 118 0.21 -2.93 -3.08
N GLY A 119 -0.65 -3.17 -2.10
CA GLY A 119 -0.49 -2.63 -0.75
C GLY A 119 -0.50 -3.72 0.31
N ARG A 120 0.59 -3.79 1.08
CA ARG A 120 0.71 -4.70 2.21
C ARG A 120 0.47 -3.97 3.53
N SER A 121 -0.45 -4.48 4.38
CA SER A 121 -0.69 -3.92 5.72
C SER A 121 -1.00 -2.41 5.65
N VAL A 122 -0.18 -1.57 6.29
CA VAL A 122 -0.30 -0.10 6.20
C VAL A 122 -0.10 0.42 4.77
N GLY A 123 0.67 -0.30 3.94
CA GLY A 123 0.84 0.02 2.52
C GLY A 123 -0.47 0.03 1.73
N ALA A 124 -1.49 -0.68 2.21
CA ALA A 124 -2.83 -0.66 1.63
C ALA A 124 -3.47 0.74 1.66
N ILE A 125 -3.12 1.60 2.62
CA ILE A 125 -3.57 3.01 2.67
C ILE A 125 -3.13 3.73 1.40
N PHE A 126 -1.89 3.52 0.97
CA PHE A 126 -1.28 4.17 -0.20
C PHE A 126 -1.73 3.53 -1.50
N ALA A 127 -1.88 2.20 -1.52
CA ALA A 127 -2.45 1.49 -2.68
C ALA A 127 -3.91 1.89 -2.97
N LEU A 128 -4.72 2.08 -1.92
CA LEU A 128 -6.11 2.56 -2.06
C LEU A 128 -6.17 4.04 -2.45
N GLU A 129 -5.22 4.87 -1.99
CA GLU A 129 -5.08 6.24 -2.52
C GLU A 129 -4.70 6.22 -3.99
N ALA A 130 -3.75 5.35 -4.40
CA ALA A 130 -3.37 5.17 -5.79
C ALA A 130 -4.57 4.74 -6.65
N ALA A 131 -5.35 3.76 -6.19
CA ALA A 131 -6.57 3.30 -6.87
C ALA A 131 -7.62 4.41 -7.04
N ALA A 132 -7.73 5.32 -6.06
CA ALA A 132 -8.64 6.46 -6.15
C ALA A 132 -8.15 7.55 -7.11
N ARG A 133 -6.82 7.76 -7.21
CA ARG A 133 -6.20 8.74 -8.12
C ARG A 133 -6.10 8.24 -9.56
N PHE A 134 -5.93 6.94 -9.72
CA PHE A 134 -5.76 6.24 -11.00
C PHE A 134 -6.80 5.12 -11.12
N PRO A 135 -8.10 5.49 -11.24
CA PRO A 135 -9.19 4.51 -11.16
C PRO A 135 -9.27 3.55 -12.37
N ASN A 136 -8.58 3.83 -13.47
CA ASN A 136 -8.52 2.95 -14.64
C ASN A 136 -7.25 2.08 -14.67
N ALA A 137 -6.49 1.99 -13.57
CA ALA A 137 -5.39 1.05 -13.46
C ALA A 137 -5.89 -0.39 -13.59
N ALA A 138 -5.04 -1.29 -14.11
CA ALA A 138 -5.43 -2.65 -14.43
C ALA A 138 -5.84 -3.47 -13.21
N GLY A 139 -5.09 -3.34 -12.09
CA GLY A 139 -5.34 -4.16 -10.92
C GLY A 139 -4.97 -3.51 -9.60
N LEU A 140 -5.58 -4.04 -8.53
CA LEU A 140 -5.31 -3.68 -7.14
C LEU A 140 -5.17 -4.94 -6.29
N VAL A 141 -4.02 -5.13 -5.66
CA VAL A 141 -3.75 -6.24 -4.73
C VAL A 141 -3.65 -5.68 -3.31
N LEU A 142 -4.39 -6.28 -2.39
CA LEU A 142 -4.48 -5.88 -1.00
C LEU A 142 -4.13 -7.06 -0.09
N GLU A 143 -2.92 -7.05 0.49
CA GLU A 143 -2.44 -8.08 1.40
C GLU A 143 -2.54 -7.61 2.84
N SER A 144 -3.21 -8.40 3.70
CA SER A 144 -3.37 -8.12 5.14
C SER A 144 -3.78 -6.66 5.39
N ALA A 145 -4.67 -6.14 4.53
CA ALA A 145 -4.91 -4.73 4.32
C ALA A 145 -5.88 -4.12 5.35
N ILE A 146 -5.69 -2.85 5.67
CA ILE A 146 -6.49 -2.08 6.62
C ILE A 146 -7.74 -1.53 5.93
N ALA A 147 -8.93 -1.97 6.33
CA ALA A 147 -10.20 -1.41 5.85
C ALA A 147 -10.59 -0.11 6.56
N ASP A 148 -10.36 -0.03 7.86
CA ASP A 148 -10.75 1.12 8.69
C ASP A 148 -9.52 1.73 9.37
N VAL A 149 -9.09 2.90 8.85
CA VAL A 149 -7.92 3.61 9.37
C VAL A 149 -8.22 4.27 10.70
N LEU A 150 -9.45 4.76 10.93
CA LEU A 150 -9.82 5.37 12.20
C LEU A 150 -9.73 4.35 13.35
N GLU A 151 -10.28 3.14 13.12
CA GLU A 151 -10.19 2.04 14.09
C GLU A 151 -8.72 1.76 14.47
N ARG A 152 -7.83 1.73 13.48
CA ARG A 152 -6.41 1.46 13.71
C ARG A 152 -5.68 2.62 14.40
N LEU A 153 -6.00 3.87 14.06
CA LEU A 153 -5.43 5.06 14.70
C LEU A 153 -5.81 5.13 16.18
N LEU A 154 -7.07 4.85 16.51
CA LEU A 154 -7.58 4.90 17.89
C LEU A 154 -6.95 3.86 18.83
N LEU A 155 -6.32 2.81 18.29
CA LEU A 155 -5.51 1.87 19.09
C LEU A 155 -4.21 2.49 19.59
N ARG A 156 -3.77 3.61 19.03
CA ARG A 156 -2.45 4.19 19.27
C ARG A 156 -2.48 5.64 19.75
N VAL A 157 -3.51 6.39 19.36
CA VAL A 157 -3.59 7.84 19.62
C VAL A 157 -5.03 8.18 20.04
N HIS A 158 -5.16 8.83 21.21
CA HIS A 158 -6.45 9.34 21.65
C HIS A 158 -6.69 10.75 21.05
N PRO A 159 -7.92 11.09 20.61
CA PRO A 159 -8.21 12.40 20.02
C PRO A 159 -7.81 13.60 20.88
N ASP A 160 -8.02 13.51 22.20
CA ASP A 160 -7.64 14.56 23.14
C ASP A 160 -6.14 14.88 23.12
N GLU A 161 -5.28 13.89 22.82
CA GLU A 161 -3.85 14.09 22.68
C GLU A 161 -3.48 14.89 21.42
N LEU A 162 -4.40 14.94 20.46
CA LEU A 162 -4.31 15.75 19.23
C LEU A 162 -4.96 17.12 19.41
N ASN A 163 -5.47 17.44 20.61
CA ASN A 163 -6.27 18.63 20.92
C ASN A 163 -7.52 18.79 20.05
N ILE A 164 -8.19 17.68 19.73
CA ILE A 164 -9.44 17.64 18.97
C ILE A 164 -10.41 16.63 19.59
N ASP A 165 -11.68 16.70 19.23
CA ASP A 165 -12.66 15.68 19.58
C ASP A 165 -12.65 14.51 18.55
N LEU A 166 -13.29 13.40 18.95
CA LEU A 166 -13.41 12.21 18.10
C LEU A 166 -14.17 12.48 16.79
N SER A 167 -15.17 13.39 16.82
CA SER A 167 -15.96 13.73 15.64
C SER A 167 -15.10 14.45 14.59
N THR A 168 -14.21 15.33 15.02
CA THR A 168 -13.26 16.01 14.15
C THR A 168 -12.27 15.02 13.54
N LEU A 169 -11.68 14.11 14.32
CA LEU A 169 -10.79 13.08 13.80
C LEU A 169 -11.51 12.18 12.78
N ARG A 170 -12.73 11.73 13.10
CA ARG A 170 -13.56 10.93 12.21
C ARG A 170 -13.81 11.63 10.88
N ASN A 171 -14.18 12.91 10.92
CA ASN A 171 -14.43 13.68 9.71
C ASN A 171 -13.19 13.80 8.81
N VAL A 172 -12.02 14.04 9.41
CA VAL A 172 -10.75 14.11 8.65
C VAL A 172 -10.40 12.77 8.02
N VAL A 173 -10.55 11.67 8.77
CA VAL A 173 -10.31 10.32 8.26
C VAL A 173 -11.32 9.97 7.16
N ASP A 174 -12.61 10.29 7.33
CA ASP A 174 -13.63 10.03 6.30
C ASP A 174 -13.37 10.82 5.02
N GLN A 175 -12.87 12.04 5.12
CA GLN A 175 -12.54 12.87 3.96
C GLN A 175 -11.31 12.37 3.20
N GLN A 176 -10.26 11.92 3.89
CA GLN A 176 -8.97 11.62 3.27
C GLN A 176 -8.68 10.11 3.14
N LEU A 177 -9.24 9.27 4.01
CA LEU A 177 -8.93 7.86 4.18
C LEU A 177 -10.15 6.94 4.15
N ASN A 178 -11.25 7.36 3.52
CA ASN A 178 -12.42 6.51 3.35
C ASN A 178 -12.14 5.42 2.31
N HIS A 179 -11.66 4.27 2.77
CA HIS A 179 -11.26 3.15 1.92
C HIS A 179 -12.45 2.53 1.18
N GLN A 180 -13.66 2.56 1.77
CA GLN A 180 -14.87 2.11 1.10
C GLN A 180 -15.18 2.96 -0.13
N LYS A 181 -15.12 4.29 -0.01
CA LYS A 181 -15.33 5.18 -1.16
C LYS A 181 -14.22 5.02 -2.21
N LYS A 182 -12.96 4.89 -1.77
CA LYS A 182 -11.82 4.76 -2.67
C LYS A 182 -11.90 3.50 -3.51
N ILE A 183 -12.11 2.33 -2.88
CA ILE A 183 -12.15 1.04 -3.59
C ILE A 183 -13.38 0.93 -4.49
N ALA A 184 -14.52 1.50 -4.09
CA ALA A 184 -15.74 1.48 -4.90
C ALA A 184 -15.65 2.27 -6.21
N LEU A 185 -14.71 3.23 -6.31
CA LEU A 185 -14.46 4.01 -7.53
C LEU A 185 -13.48 3.32 -8.49
N PHE A 186 -12.77 2.31 -8.03
CA PHE A 186 -11.78 1.59 -8.84
C PHE A 186 -12.48 0.77 -9.94
N LYS A 187 -11.92 0.74 -11.14
CA LYS A 187 -12.52 0.07 -12.30
C LYS A 187 -11.75 -1.17 -12.74
N GLY A 188 -10.53 -1.34 -12.24
CA GLY A 188 -9.72 -2.53 -12.47
C GLY A 188 -10.15 -3.72 -11.61
N ASP A 189 -9.44 -4.81 -11.75
CA ASP A 189 -9.67 -6.03 -10.99
C ASP A 189 -9.07 -5.91 -9.58
N VAL A 190 -9.68 -6.56 -8.60
CA VAL A 190 -9.21 -6.50 -7.19
C VAL A 190 -8.90 -7.90 -6.66
N LEU A 191 -7.71 -8.07 -6.10
CA LEU A 191 -7.29 -9.28 -5.38
C LEU A 191 -7.05 -8.94 -3.90
N VAL A 192 -7.74 -9.64 -3.01
CA VAL A 192 -7.52 -9.54 -1.55
C VAL A 192 -6.86 -10.82 -1.06
N LEU A 193 -5.72 -10.69 -0.39
CA LEU A 193 -4.96 -11.79 0.23
C LEU A 193 -4.93 -11.56 1.74
N HIS A 194 -5.41 -12.53 2.54
CA HIS A 194 -5.44 -12.37 3.99
C HIS A 194 -5.28 -13.70 4.72
N SER A 195 -4.56 -13.72 5.85
CA SER A 195 -4.54 -14.88 6.73
C SER A 195 -5.76 -14.86 7.67
N VAL A 196 -6.40 -16.00 7.86
CA VAL A 196 -7.49 -16.11 8.86
C VAL A 196 -6.98 -15.98 10.29
N ASN A 197 -5.68 -16.18 10.50
CA ASN A 197 -5.00 -16.09 11.80
C ASN A 197 -4.24 -14.76 11.99
N ASP A 198 -4.57 -13.74 11.22
CA ASP A 198 -3.94 -12.42 11.35
C ASP A 198 -4.33 -11.77 12.67
N GLY A 199 -3.40 -11.76 13.63
CA GLY A 199 -3.58 -11.18 14.97
C GLY A 199 -3.29 -9.67 15.03
N LEU A 200 -2.80 -9.05 13.94
CA LEU A 200 -2.54 -7.62 13.88
C LEU A 200 -3.66 -6.86 13.15
N VAL A 201 -4.08 -7.34 11.99
CA VAL A 201 -5.19 -6.80 11.21
C VAL A 201 -6.18 -7.93 11.00
N ASP A 202 -7.23 -7.95 11.81
CA ASP A 202 -8.23 -9.03 11.79
C ASP A 202 -8.76 -9.29 10.37
N VAL A 203 -9.01 -10.55 10.03
CA VAL A 203 -9.46 -10.99 8.70
C VAL A 203 -10.74 -10.29 8.23
N SER A 204 -11.53 -9.74 9.16
CA SER A 204 -12.72 -8.94 8.82
C SER A 204 -12.38 -7.67 8.01
N HIS A 205 -11.15 -7.12 8.14
CA HIS A 205 -10.69 -6.03 7.30
C HIS A 205 -10.60 -6.46 5.83
N GLY A 206 -9.97 -7.61 5.56
CA GLY A 206 -9.88 -8.17 4.21
C GLY A 206 -11.27 -8.46 3.61
N LYS A 207 -12.17 -9.05 4.41
CA LYS A 207 -13.56 -9.33 4.00
C LYS A 207 -14.32 -8.04 3.67
N ARG A 208 -14.21 -6.98 4.51
CA ARG A 208 -14.83 -5.67 4.23
C ARG A 208 -14.31 -5.06 2.93
N LEU A 209 -13.01 -5.09 2.70
CA LEU A 209 -12.41 -4.57 1.45
C LEU A 209 -12.90 -5.36 0.24
N TYR A 210 -12.99 -6.68 0.34
CA TYR A 210 -13.57 -7.51 -0.70
C TYR A 210 -15.04 -7.14 -0.96
N ASP A 211 -15.86 -6.99 0.08
CA ASP A 211 -17.28 -6.66 -0.06
C ASP A 211 -17.49 -5.30 -0.75
N TRP A 212 -16.66 -4.31 -0.44
CA TRP A 212 -16.72 -2.96 -1.00
C TRP A 212 -16.16 -2.83 -2.42
N ALA A 213 -15.31 -3.77 -2.83
CA ALA A 213 -14.70 -3.76 -4.14
C ALA A 213 -15.74 -3.99 -5.25
N PRO A 214 -15.49 -3.50 -6.50
CA PRO A 214 -16.37 -3.73 -7.65
C PRO A 214 -16.52 -5.23 -7.98
N GLU A 215 -17.33 -5.55 -9.00
CA GLU A 215 -17.69 -6.95 -9.30
C GLU A 215 -16.49 -7.86 -9.66
N ARG A 216 -15.49 -7.32 -10.38
CA ARG A 216 -14.29 -8.07 -10.75
C ARG A 216 -13.32 -8.15 -9.58
N LYS A 217 -13.57 -9.09 -8.69
CA LYS A 217 -12.81 -9.25 -7.45
C LYS A 217 -12.64 -10.70 -7.06
N THR A 218 -11.52 -10.96 -6.41
CA THR A 218 -11.18 -12.26 -5.82
C THR A 218 -10.67 -12.06 -4.40
N ILE A 219 -11.01 -12.95 -3.49
CA ILE A 219 -10.42 -13.03 -2.17
C ILE A 219 -9.80 -14.41 -1.98
N LYS A 220 -8.56 -14.46 -1.53
CA LYS A 220 -7.89 -15.67 -1.07
C LYS A 220 -7.59 -15.54 0.42
N LEU A 221 -8.19 -16.43 1.20
CA LEU A 221 -7.93 -16.56 2.62
C LEU A 221 -7.00 -17.75 2.84
N PHE A 222 -5.96 -17.55 3.65
CA PHE A 222 -4.97 -18.56 3.98
C PHE A 222 -5.16 -19.05 5.42
N ASP A 223 -5.22 -20.36 5.60
CA ASP A 223 -5.36 -20.99 6.92
C ASP A 223 -4.03 -21.07 7.67
N GLN A 224 -2.90 -21.02 6.96
CA GLN A 224 -1.57 -21.02 7.53
C GLN A 224 -0.97 -19.61 7.57
N GLY A 225 -0.12 -19.38 8.56
CA GLY A 225 0.55 -18.11 8.75
C GLY A 225 -0.31 -17.07 9.48
N ASP A 226 0.35 -15.96 9.77
CA ASP A 226 -0.20 -14.77 10.41
C ASP A 226 0.08 -13.53 9.54
N HIS A 227 -0.06 -12.34 10.12
CA HIS A 227 0.20 -11.05 9.45
C HIS A 227 1.57 -10.95 8.76
N ASN A 228 2.60 -11.56 9.35
CA ASN A 228 3.98 -11.43 8.88
C ASN A 228 4.49 -12.65 8.11
N SER A 229 3.83 -13.78 8.24
CA SER A 229 4.28 -15.06 7.67
C SER A 229 3.39 -15.61 6.56
N ILE A 230 2.30 -14.92 6.22
CA ILE A 230 1.33 -15.35 5.18
C ILE A 230 2.02 -15.71 3.86
N MET A 231 2.85 -14.84 3.31
CA MET A 231 3.56 -15.05 2.04
C MET A 231 4.56 -16.21 2.16
N MET A 232 5.36 -16.24 3.23
CA MET A 232 6.41 -17.23 3.40
C MET A 232 5.87 -18.65 3.61
N LEU A 233 4.84 -18.81 4.45
CA LEU A 233 4.28 -20.13 4.78
C LEU A 233 3.37 -20.69 3.68
N ASN A 234 2.90 -19.84 2.77
CA ASN A 234 2.02 -20.23 1.65
C ASN A 234 2.64 -19.90 0.29
N ALA A 235 3.97 -19.83 0.18
CA ALA A 235 4.65 -19.22 -0.95
C ALA A 235 4.17 -19.73 -2.32
N GLU A 236 4.03 -21.05 -2.51
CA GLU A 236 3.58 -21.64 -3.76
C GLU A 236 2.17 -21.16 -4.13
N GLU A 237 1.21 -21.30 -3.22
CA GLU A 237 -0.19 -20.91 -3.45
C GLU A 237 -0.36 -19.39 -3.56
N TYR A 238 0.40 -18.64 -2.76
CA TYR A 238 0.40 -17.19 -2.75
C TYR A 238 0.86 -16.62 -4.09
N PHE A 239 2.02 -17.05 -4.58
CA PHE A 239 2.55 -16.57 -5.86
C PHE A 239 1.78 -17.12 -7.06
N ALA A 240 1.23 -18.33 -7.00
CA ALA A 240 0.33 -18.82 -8.03
C ALA A 240 -0.96 -17.98 -8.11
N CYS A 241 -1.52 -17.57 -6.97
CA CYS A 241 -2.68 -16.69 -6.94
C CYS A 241 -2.37 -15.31 -7.55
N LEU A 242 -1.22 -14.72 -7.20
CA LEU A 242 -0.78 -13.43 -7.74
C LEU A 242 -0.50 -13.51 -9.24
N GLU A 243 0.18 -14.56 -9.72
CA GLU A 243 0.44 -14.78 -11.15
C GLU A 243 -0.84 -14.92 -11.96
N ASN A 244 -1.78 -15.73 -11.47
CA ASN A 244 -3.08 -15.91 -12.13
C ASN A 244 -3.84 -14.58 -12.20
N PHE A 245 -3.80 -13.78 -11.13
CA PHE A 245 -4.40 -12.45 -11.13
C PHE A 245 -3.75 -11.54 -12.18
N ILE A 246 -2.42 -11.43 -12.19
CA ILE A 246 -1.69 -10.60 -13.16
C ILE A 246 -2.01 -11.01 -14.60
N ARG A 247 -2.02 -12.31 -14.89
CA ARG A 247 -2.35 -12.84 -16.23
C ARG A 247 -3.80 -12.59 -16.65
N SER A 248 -4.72 -12.43 -15.70
CA SER A 248 -6.13 -12.13 -15.99
C SER A 248 -6.38 -10.67 -16.38
N LEU A 249 -5.39 -9.79 -16.20
CA LEU A 249 -5.48 -8.35 -16.49
C LEU A 249 -5.19 -8.00 -17.96
N ASP A 250 -4.93 -8.97 -18.82
CA ASP A 250 -4.60 -8.78 -20.25
C ASP A 250 -5.84 -8.55 -21.12
#